data_fcc893a1f3262034068831a1a6d6753e
#
_entry.id   fcc893a1f3262034068831a1a6d6753e
#
_cell.length_a   1.000
_cell.length_b   1.000
_cell.length_c   1.000
_cell.angle_alpha   90.00
_cell.angle_beta   90.00
_cell.angle_gamma   90.00
#
_symmetry.space_group_name_H-M   'P 1'
#
loop_
_entity.id
_entity.type
_entity.pdbx_description
1 polymer ?
#
loop_
_entity_poly.entity_id
_entity_poly.type
_entity_poly.pdbx_seq_one_letter_code
_entity_poly.pdbx_strand_id
1 'polypeptide(L)'
;MFIGCNTNPNYEANLATAQKLFELHGEEDLEGQLALLSKDMELITPMYGSEPGNYDTYAAMMKGYHDGYEDILYTANVWLPGSNPEGKLDGSVRTYGTWTGKNSITGKEVNLKGYWYFNFDDEGKVITQGDFFDIGGMMQAVGPKTPVLVQLKVKPGKKQAMIDLLNTPDGLQATRNYDGCMSLEAFFNDDTNTYYVYGNWASYDHYQKYLDWRFNEDESKLAQQVVALCVGGEKGLTPLFPNSDYASF
;
A
#
# COMPACT_ATOMS: atom_id res chain seq x y z
N MET A 1 9.26 -36.07 39.07
CA MET A 1 9.60 -35.79 37.67
C MET A 1 9.23 -34.32 37.43
N PHE A 2 10.18 -33.37 37.53
CA PHE A 2 9.92 -31.96 37.22
C PHE A 2 9.85 -31.84 35.72
N ILE A 3 8.67 -31.62 35.19
CA ILE A 3 8.50 -31.15 33.82
C ILE A 3 8.98 -29.70 33.88
N GLY A 4 10.25 -29.46 33.54
CA GLY A 4 10.74 -28.12 33.33
C GLY A 4 9.92 -27.48 32.22
N CYS A 5 9.18 -26.42 32.52
CA CYS A 5 8.66 -25.56 31.48
C CYS A 5 9.81 -25.15 30.58
N ASN A 6 9.73 -25.49 29.32
CA ASN A 6 10.74 -25.13 28.33
C ASN A 6 10.51 -23.62 28.02
N THR A 7 11.03 -22.76 28.93
CA THR A 7 10.92 -21.30 28.80
C THR A 7 12.24 -20.76 28.30
N ASN A 8 12.21 -19.93 27.27
CA ASN A 8 13.39 -19.15 26.90
C ASN A 8 13.56 -18.03 27.93
N PRO A 9 14.76 -17.85 28.54
CA PRO A 9 14.98 -16.86 29.60
C PRO A 9 14.78 -15.41 29.14
N ASN A 10 14.91 -15.14 27.82
CA ASN A 10 14.80 -13.78 27.27
C ASN A 10 13.34 -13.43 26.88
N TYR A 11 12.42 -14.39 26.88
CA TYR A 11 11.06 -14.17 26.37
C TYR A 11 10.33 -13.02 27.05
N GLU A 12 10.36 -12.95 28.38
CA GLU A 12 9.64 -11.89 29.12
C GLU A 12 10.18 -10.50 28.82
N ALA A 13 11.50 -10.34 28.68
CA ALA A 13 12.12 -9.07 28.31
C ALA A 13 11.78 -8.70 26.85
N ASN A 14 11.85 -9.68 25.94
CA ASN A 14 11.51 -9.49 24.54
C ASN A 14 10.01 -9.20 24.33
N LEU A 15 9.14 -9.82 25.12
CA LEU A 15 7.72 -9.50 25.14
C LEU A 15 7.47 -8.04 25.55
N ALA A 16 8.15 -7.56 26.59
CA ALA A 16 8.04 -6.17 27.03
C ALA A 16 8.51 -5.21 25.92
N THR A 17 9.60 -5.53 25.21
CA THR A 17 10.07 -4.74 24.06
C THR A 17 9.04 -4.71 22.93
N ALA A 18 8.45 -5.87 22.56
CA ALA A 18 7.42 -5.93 21.53
C ALA A 18 6.16 -5.13 21.91
N GLN A 19 5.72 -5.24 23.16
CA GLN A 19 4.57 -4.47 23.66
C GLN A 19 4.86 -2.96 23.63
N LYS A 20 6.06 -2.55 24.05
CA LYS A 20 6.45 -1.13 24.01
C LYS A 20 6.53 -0.59 22.59
N LEU A 21 6.94 -1.41 21.61
CA LEU A 21 6.97 -1.01 20.21
C LEU A 21 5.56 -0.63 19.68
N PHE A 22 4.54 -1.41 20.04
CA PHE A 22 3.15 -1.12 19.68
C PHE A 22 2.60 0.10 20.45
N GLU A 23 2.94 0.25 21.73
CA GLU A 23 2.56 1.43 22.52
C GLU A 23 3.10 2.72 21.89
N LEU A 24 4.40 2.75 21.58
CA LEU A 24 5.06 3.90 20.93
C LEU A 24 4.51 4.19 19.53
N HIS A 25 4.04 3.15 18.81
CA HIS A 25 3.36 3.37 17.55
C HIS A 25 2.02 4.09 17.74
N GLY A 26 1.26 3.73 18.77
CA GLY A 26 0.02 4.44 19.13
C GLY A 26 0.25 5.86 19.67
N GLU A 27 1.42 6.11 20.25
CA GLU A 27 1.86 7.45 20.69
C GLU A 27 2.50 8.28 19.55
N GLU A 28 2.65 7.68 18.36
CA GLU A 28 3.34 8.26 17.19
C GLU A 28 4.81 8.64 17.48
N ASP A 29 5.42 8.00 18.50
CA ASP A 29 6.82 8.19 18.87
C ASP A 29 7.75 7.34 17.99
N LEU A 30 8.06 7.86 16.79
CA LEU A 30 8.97 7.20 15.86
C LEU A 30 10.37 7.02 16.43
N GLU A 31 10.91 8.02 17.16
CA GLU A 31 12.26 7.94 17.72
C GLU A 31 12.33 6.84 18.79
N GLY A 32 11.32 6.77 19.66
CA GLY A 32 11.18 5.70 20.65
C GLY A 32 11.09 4.31 20.00
N GLN A 33 10.30 4.15 18.93
CA GLN A 33 10.25 2.90 18.18
C GLN A 33 11.62 2.52 17.61
N LEU A 34 12.29 3.44 16.92
CA LEU A 34 13.59 3.23 16.31
C LEU A 34 14.67 2.88 17.32
N ALA A 35 14.56 3.37 18.56
CA ALA A 35 15.49 3.03 19.66
C ALA A 35 15.37 1.56 20.11
N LEU A 36 14.27 0.87 19.83
CA LEU A 36 14.06 -0.54 20.16
C LEU A 36 14.55 -1.50 19.06
N LEU A 37 14.96 -0.98 17.91
CA LEU A 37 15.36 -1.78 16.74
C LEU A 37 16.88 -1.88 16.63
N SER A 38 17.35 -3.01 16.13
CA SER A 38 18.72 -3.17 15.64
C SER A 38 18.91 -2.38 14.34
N LYS A 39 20.10 -1.81 14.13
CA LYS A 39 20.41 -1.15 12.84
C LYS A 39 20.51 -2.13 11.68
N ASP A 40 20.74 -3.40 11.98
CA ASP A 40 20.84 -4.49 11.01
C ASP A 40 19.50 -5.25 10.86
N MET A 41 18.38 -4.64 11.28
CA MET A 41 17.08 -5.28 11.24
C MET A 41 16.60 -5.58 9.81
N GLU A 42 15.82 -6.65 9.70
CA GLU A 42 15.08 -7.04 8.51
C GLU A 42 13.58 -6.83 8.73
N LEU A 43 12.92 -6.17 7.79
CA LEU A 43 11.47 -5.94 7.79
C LEU A 43 10.80 -6.80 6.71
N ILE A 44 9.90 -7.69 7.10
CA ILE A 44 9.10 -8.51 6.20
C ILE A 44 7.69 -7.91 6.12
N THR A 45 7.38 -7.31 4.99
CA THR A 45 6.07 -6.67 4.77
C THR A 45 5.07 -7.63 4.15
N PRO A 46 3.74 -7.44 4.37
CA PRO A 46 2.70 -8.31 3.80
C PRO A 46 2.42 -8.04 2.32
N MET A 47 3.20 -7.22 1.66
CA MET A 47 2.99 -6.85 0.26
C MET A 47 3.41 -7.98 -0.68
N TYR A 48 2.56 -8.30 -1.65
CA TYR A 48 2.89 -9.31 -2.66
C TYR A 48 4.10 -8.88 -3.48
N GLY A 49 5.12 -9.76 -3.52
CA GLY A 49 6.34 -9.55 -4.32
C GLY A 49 7.31 -8.51 -3.76
N SER A 50 7.12 -8.03 -2.51
CA SER A 50 8.11 -7.15 -1.88
C SER A 50 9.34 -7.93 -1.45
N GLU A 51 10.51 -7.32 -1.63
CA GLU A 51 11.75 -7.76 -1.00
C GLU A 51 11.78 -7.31 0.47
N PRO A 52 12.55 -8.00 1.33
CA PRO A 52 12.73 -7.56 2.71
C PRO A 52 13.28 -6.13 2.78
N GLY A 53 12.68 -5.33 3.64
CA GLY A 53 13.16 -3.98 3.96
C GLY A 53 14.20 -3.99 5.08
N ASN A 54 14.73 -2.83 5.36
CA ASN A 54 15.72 -2.58 6.42
C ASN A 54 15.23 -1.54 7.42
N TYR A 55 16.11 -1.10 8.31
CA TYR A 55 15.86 -0.06 9.32
C TYR A 55 15.29 1.24 8.71
N ASP A 56 15.86 1.72 7.59
CA ASP A 56 15.38 2.97 6.96
C ASP A 56 14.02 2.76 6.28
N THR A 57 13.77 1.58 5.72
CA THR A 57 12.46 1.19 5.19
C THR A 57 11.41 1.17 6.30
N TYR A 58 11.75 0.61 7.49
CA TYR A 58 10.87 0.64 8.66
C TYR A 58 10.55 2.08 9.08
N ALA A 59 11.57 2.93 9.21
CA ALA A 59 11.39 4.32 9.61
C ALA A 59 10.45 5.08 8.66
N ALA A 60 10.66 4.93 7.35
CA ALA A 60 9.82 5.56 6.33
C ALA A 60 8.37 5.04 6.37
N MET A 61 8.18 3.73 6.57
CA MET A 61 6.87 3.10 6.64
C MET A 61 6.10 3.54 7.89
N MET A 62 6.73 3.55 9.08
CA MET A 62 6.10 4.00 10.32
C MET A 62 5.74 5.48 10.26
N LYS A 63 6.63 6.32 9.71
CA LYS A 63 6.30 7.72 9.46
C LYS A 63 5.08 7.87 8.56
N GLY A 64 4.98 7.06 7.49
CA GLY A 64 3.81 7.07 6.61
C GLY A 64 2.51 6.69 7.32
N TYR A 65 2.55 5.75 8.27
CA TYR A 65 1.38 5.43 9.09
C TYR A 65 1.02 6.58 10.05
N HIS A 66 1.99 7.18 10.75
CA HIS A 66 1.75 8.32 11.64
C HIS A 66 1.20 9.54 10.87
N ASP A 67 1.71 9.82 9.66
CA ASP A 67 1.19 10.92 8.82
C ASP A 67 -0.22 10.65 8.26
N GLY A 68 -0.56 9.38 8.03
CA GLY A 68 -1.77 8.97 7.32
C GLY A 68 -2.93 8.51 8.18
N TYR A 69 -2.72 8.28 9.47
CA TYR A 69 -3.73 7.76 10.38
C TYR A 69 -3.67 8.46 11.73
N GLU A 70 -4.82 8.68 12.35
CA GLU A 70 -5.02 9.21 13.69
C GLU A 70 -5.57 8.11 14.62
N ASP A 71 -5.42 8.29 15.93
CA ASP A 71 -5.98 7.41 16.96
C ASP A 71 -5.51 5.95 16.80
N ILE A 72 -4.26 5.74 16.40
CA ILE A 72 -3.69 4.41 16.17
C ILE A 72 -3.64 3.63 17.48
N LEU A 73 -4.27 2.46 17.51
CA LEU A 73 -4.27 1.58 18.67
C LEU A 73 -4.14 0.12 18.26
N TYR A 74 -3.22 -0.61 18.89
CA TYR A 74 -3.13 -2.05 18.79
C TYR A 74 -3.78 -2.73 20.00
N THR A 75 -4.69 -3.65 19.74
CA THR A 75 -5.29 -4.51 20.77
C THR A 75 -4.92 -5.96 20.49
N ALA A 76 -4.02 -6.51 21.32
CA ALA A 76 -3.64 -7.90 21.21
C ALA A 76 -4.76 -8.84 21.66
N ASN A 77 -5.05 -9.86 20.86
CA ASN A 77 -5.90 -10.98 21.29
C ASN A 77 -5.07 -11.97 22.11
N VAL A 78 -3.79 -12.15 21.75
CA VAL A 78 -2.86 -13.07 22.41
C VAL A 78 -1.42 -12.69 22.12
N TRP A 79 -0.56 -12.91 23.10
CA TRP A 79 0.91 -12.91 22.95
C TRP A 79 1.42 -14.35 23.13
N LEU A 80 2.28 -14.81 22.24
CA LEU A 80 2.78 -16.17 22.21
C LEU A 80 4.32 -16.17 22.09
N PRO A 81 5.00 -17.10 22.77
CA PRO A 81 6.40 -17.34 22.49
C PRO A 81 6.55 -17.99 21.11
N GLY A 82 7.59 -17.56 20.38
CA GLY A 82 7.97 -18.20 19.14
C GLY A 82 8.95 -19.32 19.35
N SER A 83 9.27 -20.03 18.27
CA SER A 83 10.19 -21.13 18.25
C SER A 83 11.05 -21.13 16.99
N ASN A 84 12.23 -21.75 17.10
CA ASN A 84 13.08 -22.05 15.96
C ASN A 84 12.48 -23.18 15.09
N PRO A 85 13.09 -23.52 13.93
CA PRO A 85 12.59 -24.57 13.05
C PRO A 85 12.46 -25.96 13.70
N GLU A 86 13.24 -26.24 14.75
CA GLU A 86 13.21 -27.48 15.51
C GLU A 86 12.12 -27.48 16.62
N GLY A 87 11.35 -26.40 16.71
CA GLY A 87 10.25 -26.28 17.68
C GLY A 87 10.68 -25.92 19.11
N LYS A 88 11.94 -25.51 19.32
CA LYS A 88 12.42 -24.98 20.61
C LYS A 88 12.10 -23.50 20.74
N LEU A 89 11.65 -23.09 21.92
CA LEU A 89 11.42 -21.67 22.21
C LEU A 89 12.73 -20.89 22.09
N ASP A 90 12.74 -19.86 21.24
CA ASP A 90 13.91 -19.09 20.85
C ASP A 90 13.93 -17.64 21.39
N GLY A 91 12.95 -17.28 22.21
CA GLY A 91 12.79 -15.94 22.78
C GLY A 91 12.08 -14.97 21.84
N SER A 92 11.75 -15.38 20.63
CA SER A 92 10.95 -14.55 19.71
C SER A 92 9.52 -14.41 20.19
N VAL A 93 8.84 -13.35 19.74
CA VAL A 93 7.48 -12.98 20.17
C VAL A 93 6.55 -13.02 18.95
N ARG A 94 5.35 -13.53 19.16
CA ARG A 94 4.27 -13.60 18.18
C ARG A 94 3.02 -12.99 18.77
N THR A 95 2.22 -12.31 17.95
CA THR A 95 0.94 -11.76 18.40
C THR A 95 -0.09 -11.79 17.30
N TYR A 96 -1.33 -12.07 17.69
CA TYR A 96 -2.51 -11.83 16.90
C TYR A 96 -3.29 -10.70 17.54
N GLY A 97 -3.79 -9.78 16.74
CA GLY A 97 -4.52 -8.66 17.28
C GLY A 97 -5.20 -7.83 16.20
N THR A 98 -5.63 -6.67 16.61
CA THR A 98 -6.36 -5.75 15.76
C THR A 98 -5.75 -4.36 15.88
N TRP A 99 -5.38 -3.77 14.75
CA TRP A 99 -5.14 -2.35 14.62
C TRP A 99 -6.45 -1.61 14.39
N THR A 100 -6.67 -0.57 15.16
CA THR A 100 -7.72 0.42 14.92
C THR A 100 -7.10 1.79 14.73
N GLY A 101 -7.82 2.69 14.09
CA GLY A 101 -7.39 4.05 13.83
C GLY A 101 -8.34 4.70 12.85
N LYS A 102 -8.00 5.89 12.38
CA LYS A 102 -8.80 6.67 11.47
C LYS A 102 -7.91 7.26 10.38
N ASN A 103 -8.25 7.06 9.12
CA ASN A 103 -7.49 7.67 8.03
C ASN A 103 -7.66 9.20 8.07
N SER A 104 -6.55 9.93 8.15
CA SER A 104 -6.51 11.39 8.33
C SER A 104 -7.15 12.17 7.18
N ILE A 105 -7.16 11.61 5.96
CA ILE A 105 -7.71 12.27 4.77
C ILE A 105 -9.19 11.99 4.61
N THR A 106 -9.59 10.71 4.74
CA THR A 106 -10.97 10.28 4.45
C THR A 106 -11.88 10.27 5.66
N GLY A 107 -11.31 10.31 6.87
CA GLY A 107 -12.02 10.15 8.12
C GLY A 107 -12.59 8.74 8.36
N LYS A 108 -12.27 7.76 7.52
CA LYS A 108 -12.77 6.40 7.63
C LYS A 108 -12.04 5.63 8.71
N GLU A 109 -12.81 4.86 9.49
CA GLU A 109 -12.29 3.97 10.54
C GLU A 109 -11.54 2.78 9.96
N VAL A 110 -10.39 2.46 10.57
CA VAL A 110 -9.61 1.26 10.32
C VAL A 110 -9.96 0.21 11.37
N ASN A 111 -10.14 -1.03 10.94
CA ASN A 111 -10.26 -2.21 11.81
C ASN A 111 -9.55 -3.36 11.11
N LEU A 112 -8.23 -3.50 11.37
CA LEU A 112 -7.35 -4.40 10.64
C LEU A 112 -6.85 -5.52 11.54
N LYS A 113 -7.31 -6.74 11.28
CA LYS A 113 -6.84 -7.94 11.98
C LYS A 113 -5.57 -8.46 11.31
N GLY A 114 -4.64 -8.93 12.12
CA GLY A 114 -3.40 -9.47 11.59
C GLY A 114 -2.60 -10.28 12.60
N TYR A 115 -1.44 -10.68 12.11
CA TYR A 115 -0.42 -11.39 12.84
C TYR A 115 0.90 -10.65 12.68
N TRP A 116 1.63 -10.49 13.79
CA TRP A 116 2.95 -9.88 13.83
C TRP A 116 3.93 -10.77 14.56
N TYR A 117 5.19 -10.76 14.14
CA TYR A 117 6.24 -11.48 14.82
C TYR A 117 7.51 -10.64 14.91
N PHE A 118 8.29 -10.93 15.96
CA PHE A 118 9.52 -10.23 16.28
C PHE A 118 10.58 -11.23 16.67
N ASN A 119 11.76 -11.14 16.06
CA ASN A 119 12.95 -11.80 16.52
C ASN A 119 13.89 -10.74 17.11
N PHE A 120 14.72 -11.16 18.06
CA PHE A 120 15.54 -10.25 18.83
C PHE A 120 17.00 -10.67 18.76
N ASP A 121 17.92 -9.71 18.85
CA ASP A 121 19.33 -9.96 19.04
C ASP A 121 19.67 -10.20 20.53
N ASP A 122 20.93 -10.43 20.82
CA ASP A 122 21.42 -10.69 22.19
C ASP A 122 21.29 -9.46 23.13
N GLU A 123 21.10 -8.27 22.56
CA GLU A 123 20.87 -7.02 23.31
C GLU A 123 19.37 -6.75 23.55
N GLY A 124 18.48 -7.63 23.06
CA GLY A 124 17.02 -7.48 23.17
C GLY A 124 16.44 -6.43 22.19
N LYS A 125 17.19 -6.05 21.15
CA LYS A 125 16.70 -5.23 20.05
C LYS A 125 15.98 -6.09 19.02
N VAL A 126 14.94 -5.54 18.39
CA VAL A 126 14.25 -6.22 17.30
C VAL A 126 15.17 -6.29 16.09
N ILE A 127 15.52 -7.50 15.67
CA ILE A 127 16.35 -7.77 14.48
C ILE A 127 15.54 -8.26 13.29
N THR A 128 14.34 -8.77 13.53
CA THR A 128 13.38 -9.06 12.45
C THR A 128 11.98 -8.70 12.92
N GLN A 129 11.25 -7.96 12.13
CA GLN A 129 9.81 -7.80 12.26
C GLN A 129 9.13 -8.29 10.99
N GLY A 130 8.05 -9.06 11.15
CA GLY A 130 7.22 -9.46 10.03
C GLY A 130 5.75 -9.31 10.35
N ASP A 131 4.98 -8.93 9.32
CA ASP A 131 3.57 -8.59 9.42
C ASP A 131 2.77 -9.41 8.41
N PHE A 132 1.58 -9.86 8.81
CA PHE A 132 0.64 -10.54 7.91
C PHE A 132 -0.78 -9.99 8.15
N PHE A 133 -1.23 -9.15 7.22
CA PHE A 133 -2.57 -8.57 7.23
C PHE A 133 -2.99 -8.16 5.80
N ASP A 134 -4.27 -7.89 5.60
CA ASP A 134 -4.79 -7.45 4.30
C ASP A 134 -4.60 -5.95 4.09
N ILE A 135 -3.34 -5.56 3.78
CA ILE A 135 -3.00 -4.16 3.49
C ILE A 135 -3.74 -3.65 2.24
N GLY A 136 -3.88 -4.49 1.20
CA GLY A 136 -4.55 -4.11 -0.04
C GLY A 136 -6.02 -3.80 0.19
N GLY A 137 -6.74 -4.68 0.90
CA GLY A 137 -8.14 -4.47 1.29
C GLY A 137 -8.31 -3.26 2.20
N MET A 138 -7.42 -3.05 3.18
CA MET A 138 -7.44 -1.88 4.05
C MET A 138 -7.30 -0.58 3.22
N MET A 139 -6.25 -0.46 2.41
CA MET A 139 -6.03 0.74 1.58
C MET A 139 -7.21 0.99 0.63
N GLN A 140 -7.76 -0.08 0.04
CA GLN A 140 -8.94 0.03 -0.80
C GLN A 140 -10.19 0.49 -0.03
N ALA A 141 -10.37 0.07 1.21
CA ALA A 141 -11.53 0.42 2.01
C ALA A 141 -11.48 1.84 2.56
N VAL A 142 -10.33 2.24 3.13
CA VAL A 142 -10.22 3.48 3.91
C VAL A 142 -9.43 4.59 3.23
N GLY A 143 -8.55 4.25 2.27
CA GLY A 143 -7.73 5.23 1.58
C GLY A 143 -8.53 6.23 0.74
N PRO A 144 -7.95 7.40 0.47
CA PRO A 144 -8.54 8.36 -0.46
C PRO A 144 -8.63 7.78 -1.87
N LYS A 145 -9.67 8.16 -2.61
CA LYS A 145 -9.87 7.74 -3.99
C LYS A 145 -10.35 8.92 -4.82
N THR A 146 -9.68 9.14 -5.93
CA THR A 146 -10.15 10.03 -6.98
C THR A 146 -10.44 9.18 -8.22
N PRO A 147 -11.69 8.78 -8.45
CA PRO A 147 -12.06 8.08 -9.67
C PRO A 147 -12.01 9.04 -10.86
N VAL A 148 -11.45 8.56 -11.95
CA VAL A 148 -11.34 9.28 -13.22
C VAL A 148 -11.79 8.37 -14.34
N LEU A 149 -12.73 8.84 -15.16
CA LEU A 149 -13.13 8.18 -16.39
C LEU A 149 -12.66 9.00 -17.58
N VAL A 150 -11.74 8.45 -18.37
CA VAL A 150 -11.27 9.09 -19.60
C VAL A 150 -12.00 8.48 -20.80
N GLN A 151 -12.58 9.34 -21.63
CA GLN A 151 -13.18 8.96 -22.90
C GLN A 151 -12.22 9.29 -24.05
N LEU A 152 -11.92 8.31 -24.89
CA LEU A 152 -11.09 8.44 -26.07
C LEU A 152 -11.97 8.15 -27.30
N LYS A 153 -12.45 9.19 -27.97
CA LYS A 153 -13.23 9.06 -29.20
C LYS A 153 -12.31 8.63 -30.34
N VAL A 154 -12.33 7.36 -30.71
CA VAL A 154 -11.40 6.79 -31.68
C VAL A 154 -11.84 7.09 -33.11
N LYS A 155 -10.91 7.40 -34.00
CA LYS A 155 -11.17 7.60 -35.43
C LYS A 155 -11.72 6.31 -36.06
N PRO A 156 -12.65 6.40 -37.04
CA PRO A 156 -13.14 5.22 -37.76
C PRO A 156 -12.00 4.36 -38.30
N GLY A 157 -12.08 3.04 -38.09
CA GLY A 157 -11.08 2.07 -38.55
C GLY A 157 -9.77 2.06 -37.72
N LYS A 158 -9.67 2.83 -36.63
CA LYS A 158 -8.46 2.90 -35.78
C LYS A 158 -8.59 2.15 -34.46
N LYS A 159 -9.69 1.41 -34.23
CA LYS A 159 -9.90 0.62 -33.01
C LYS A 159 -8.72 -0.28 -32.68
N GLN A 160 -8.31 -1.14 -33.64
CA GLN A 160 -7.22 -2.09 -33.37
C GLN A 160 -5.89 -1.39 -33.07
N ALA A 161 -5.56 -0.33 -33.81
CA ALA A 161 -4.36 0.45 -33.57
C ALA A 161 -4.36 1.09 -32.17
N MET A 162 -5.51 1.55 -31.67
CA MET A 162 -5.64 2.06 -30.29
C MET A 162 -5.41 0.95 -29.27
N ILE A 163 -6.04 -0.22 -29.47
CA ILE A 163 -5.88 -1.38 -28.56
C ILE A 163 -4.42 -1.83 -28.53
N ASP A 164 -3.77 -1.97 -29.69
CA ASP A 164 -2.39 -2.41 -29.78
C ASP A 164 -1.45 -1.42 -29.07
N LEU A 165 -1.66 -0.12 -29.28
CA LEU A 165 -0.89 0.94 -28.62
C LEU A 165 -1.03 0.91 -27.10
N LEU A 166 -2.25 0.81 -26.59
CA LEU A 166 -2.54 0.82 -25.16
C LEU A 166 -2.11 -0.47 -24.44
N ASN A 167 -1.94 -1.58 -25.19
CA ASN A 167 -1.45 -2.86 -24.64
C ASN A 167 0.09 -2.99 -24.67
N THR A 168 0.81 -1.99 -25.16
CA THR A 168 2.28 -1.97 -25.02
C THR A 168 2.70 -1.80 -23.55
N PRO A 169 3.94 -2.15 -23.17
CA PRO A 169 4.47 -1.86 -21.83
C PRO A 169 4.35 -0.38 -21.44
N ASP A 170 4.52 0.53 -22.40
CA ASP A 170 4.39 1.97 -22.20
C ASP A 170 2.93 2.45 -22.15
N GLY A 171 1.97 1.60 -22.49
CA GLY A 171 0.55 1.87 -22.50
C GLY A 171 -0.11 1.89 -21.12
N LEU A 172 -1.19 1.08 -20.97
CA LEU A 172 -1.93 0.99 -19.70
C LEU A 172 -1.10 0.38 -18.58
N GLN A 173 -0.10 -0.44 -18.89
CA GLN A 173 0.79 -1.02 -17.88
C GLN A 173 1.62 0.07 -17.20
N ALA A 174 2.24 0.97 -17.94
CA ALA A 174 2.98 2.09 -17.37
C ALA A 174 2.07 3.01 -16.53
N THR A 175 0.81 3.21 -16.96
CA THR A 175 -0.18 3.96 -16.18
C THR A 175 -0.50 3.25 -14.85
N ARG A 176 -0.69 1.91 -14.86
CA ARG A 176 -0.95 1.13 -13.63
C ARG A 176 0.21 1.20 -12.63
N ASN A 177 1.43 1.29 -13.15
CA ASN A 177 2.66 1.34 -12.33
C ASN A 177 3.04 2.77 -11.90
N TYR A 178 2.32 3.78 -12.37
CA TYR A 178 2.60 5.15 -12.00
C TYR A 178 2.16 5.43 -10.55
N ASP A 179 2.96 6.21 -9.85
CA ASP A 179 2.70 6.57 -8.46
C ASP A 179 1.30 7.16 -8.28
N GLY A 180 0.59 6.66 -7.28
CA GLY A 180 -0.78 7.06 -6.99
C GLY A 180 -1.87 6.40 -7.85
N CYS A 181 -1.55 5.59 -8.87
CA CYS A 181 -2.55 4.80 -9.60
C CYS A 181 -2.92 3.55 -8.79
N MET A 182 -4.12 3.52 -8.22
CA MET A 182 -4.59 2.43 -7.36
C MET A 182 -5.25 1.29 -8.15
N SER A 183 -5.95 1.62 -9.23
CA SER A 183 -6.54 0.66 -10.16
C SER A 183 -6.81 1.30 -11.51
N LEU A 184 -6.77 0.48 -12.58
CA LEU A 184 -7.04 0.93 -13.95
C LEU A 184 -7.70 -0.18 -14.74
N GLU A 185 -8.86 0.14 -15.32
CA GLU A 185 -9.61 -0.73 -16.21
C GLU A 185 -9.90 0.00 -17.54
N ALA A 186 -10.08 -0.77 -18.60
CA ALA A 186 -10.34 -0.18 -19.91
C ALA A 186 -11.39 -0.98 -20.67
N PHE A 187 -12.25 -0.27 -21.38
CA PHE A 187 -13.40 -0.80 -22.08
C PHE A 187 -13.50 -0.16 -23.46
N PHE A 188 -14.07 -0.87 -24.43
CA PHE A 188 -14.37 -0.31 -25.73
C PHE A 188 -15.85 -0.49 -26.06
N ASN A 189 -16.50 0.60 -26.48
CA ASN A 189 -17.88 0.59 -26.98
C ASN A 189 -17.86 0.67 -28.51
N ASP A 190 -18.26 -0.41 -29.15
CA ASP A 190 -18.28 -0.52 -30.63
C ASP A 190 -19.30 0.40 -31.27
N ASP A 191 -20.46 0.61 -30.66
CA ASP A 191 -21.54 1.45 -31.23
C ASP A 191 -21.13 2.91 -31.31
N THR A 192 -20.36 3.38 -30.31
CA THR A 192 -19.89 4.77 -30.23
C THR A 192 -18.45 4.96 -30.68
N ASN A 193 -17.75 3.87 -31.00
CA ASN A 193 -16.33 3.83 -31.37
C ASN A 193 -15.46 4.58 -30.30
N THR A 194 -15.76 4.31 -29.04
CA THR A 194 -15.15 5.03 -27.91
C THR A 194 -14.42 4.06 -26.98
N TYR A 195 -13.17 4.37 -26.68
CA TYR A 195 -12.39 3.69 -25.66
C TYR A 195 -12.54 4.43 -24.33
N TYR A 196 -12.84 3.70 -23.26
CA TYR A 196 -12.99 4.23 -21.92
C TYR A 196 -11.87 3.68 -21.04
N VAL A 197 -11.23 4.55 -20.31
CA VAL A 197 -10.25 4.17 -19.29
C VAL A 197 -10.76 4.68 -17.95
N TYR A 198 -11.08 3.76 -17.06
CA TYR A 198 -11.51 4.06 -15.69
C TYR A 198 -10.38 3.77 -14.73
N GLY A 199 -9.99 4.75 -13.94
CA GLY A 199 -8.93 4.63 -12.95
C GLY A 199 -9.33 5.21 -11.60
N ASN A 200 -8.85 4.58 -10.52
CA ASN A 200 -8.87 5.17 -9.19
C ASN A 200 -7.46 5.64 -8.85
N TRP A 201 -7.34 6.87 -8.41
CA TRP A 201 -6.09 7.51 -8.03
C TRP A 201 -6.09 7.84 -6.54
N ALA A 202 -4.92 7.81 -5.91
CA ALA A 202 -4.77 8.16 -4.49
C ALA A 202 -5.25 9.59 -4.19
N SER A 203 -5.03 10.53 -5.12
CA SER A 203 -5.59 11.87 -5.06
C SER A 203 -5.68 12.49 -6.46
N TYR A 204 -6.36 13.63 -6.56
CA TYR A 204 -6.38 14.45 -7.78
C TYR A 204 -4.97 14.92 -8.16
N ASP A 205 -4.13 15.25 -7.19
CA ASP A 205 -2.75 15.69 -7.44
C ASP A 205 -1.89 14.59 -8.07
N HIS A 206 -2.05 13.33 -7.65
CA HIS A 206 -1.36 12.20 -8.30
C HIS A 206 -1.78 12.06 -9.75
N TYR A 207 -3.08 12.20 -10.03
CA TYR A 207 -3.56 12.17 -11.41
C TYR A 207 -3.02 13.33 -12.25
N GLN A 208 -2.93 14.54 -11.69
CA GLN A 208 -2.35 15.70 -12.39
C GLN A 208 -0.85 15.50 -12.68
N LYS A 209 -0.08 14.99 -11.72
CA LYS A 209 1.35 14.65 -11.93
C LYS A 209 1.52 13.59 -13.01
N TYR A 210 0.64 12.57 -13.02
CA TYR A 210 0.63 11.58 -14.09
C TYR A 210 0.38 12.21 -15.45
N LEU A 211 -0.59 13.11 -15.59
CA LEU A 211 -0.86 13.79 -16.86
C LEU A 211 0.33 14.64 -17.31
N ASP A 212 0.92 15.38 -16.37
CA ASP A 212 2.10 16.21 -16.68
C ASP A 212 3.25 15.35 -17.19
N TRP A 213 3.55 14.25 -16.49
CA TRP A 213 4.54 13.29 -16.96
C TRP A 213 4.19 12.72 -18.34
N ARG A 214 2.95 12.27 -18.57
CA ARG A 214 2.51 11.66 -19.83
C ARG A 214 2.65 12.59 -21.03
N PHE A 215 2.35 13.88 -20.85
CA PHE A 215 2.37 14.84 -21.94
C PHE A 215 3.76 15.46 -22.17
N ASN A 216 4.56 15.62 -21.12
CA ASN A 216 5.79 16.41 -21.17
C ASN A 216 7.07 15.57 -21.08
N GLU A 217 7.09 14.49 -20.26
CA GLU A 217 8.32 13.77 -19.91
C GLU A 217 8.36 12.33 -20.48
N ASP A 218 7.21 11.71 -20.76
CA ASP A 218 7.13 10.32 -21.24
C ASP A 218 7.85 10.16 -22.59
N GLU A 219 8.99 9.48 -22.58
CA GLU A 219 9.84 9.23 -23.76
C GLU A 219 9.12 8.44 -24.85
N SER A 220 8.16 7.59 -24.49
CA SER A 220 7.34 6.82 -25.45
C SER A 220 6.44 7.69 -26.30
N LYS A 221 6.16 8.93 -25.87
CA LYS A 221 5.19 9.85 -26.54
C LYS A 221 3.80 9.22 -26.68
N LEU A 222 3.40 8.37 -25.74
CA LEU A 222 2.11 7.66 -25.79
C LEU A 222 0.95 8.64 -25.92
N ALA A 223 0.93 9.72 -25.13
CA ALA A 223 -0.16 10.70 -25.19
C ALA A 223 -0.34 11.27 -26.60
N GLN A 224 0.72 11.65 -27.27
CA GLN A 224 0.70 12.18 -28.63
C GLN A 224 0.21 11.13 -29.65
N GLN A 225 0.63 9.86 -29.47
CA GLN A 225 0.18 8.76 -30.32
C GLN A 225 -1.32 8.47 -30.13
N VAL A 226 -1.81 8.47 -28.87
CA VAL A 226 -3.24 8.34 -28.57
C VAL A 226 -4.05 9.48 -29.17
N VAL A 227 -3.59 10.73 -28.98
CA VAL A 227 -4.18 11.94 -29.58
C VAL A 227 -4.30 11.81 -31.09
N ALA A 228 -3.27 11.29 -31.76
CA ALA A 228 -3.28 11.08 -33.22
C ALA A 228 -4.34 10.09 -33.68
N LEU A 229 -4.75 9.15 -32.83
CA LEU A 229 -5.81 8.17 -33.11
C LEU A 229 -7.21 8.66 -32.72
N CYS A 230 -7.33 9.77 -31.99
CA CYS A 230 -8.60 10.33 -31.52
C CYS A 230 -9.23 11.30 -32.53
N VAL A 231 -10.55 11.29 -32.59
CA VAL A 231 -11.34 12.30 -33.32
C VAL A 231 -11.21 13.63 -32.59
N GLY A 232 -10.82 14.68 -33.32
CA GLY A 232 -10.64 16.02 -32.73
C GLY A 232 -9.30 16.20 -32.01
N GLY A 233 -8.37 15.23 -32.10
CA GLY A 233 -7.07 15.30 -31.43
C GLY A 233 -7.22 15.37 -29.91
N GLU A 234 -6.55 16.29 -29.24
CA GLU A 234 -6.63 16.46 -27.77
C GLU A 234 -8.06 16.69 -27.26
N LYS A 235 -8.90 17.37 -28.02
CA LYS A 235 -10.32 17.56 -27.68
C LYS A 235 -11.13 16.27 -27.67
N GLY A 236 -10.58 15.20 -28.24
CA GLY A 236 -11.15 13.87 -28.21
C GLY A 236 -10.82 13.07 -26.94
N LEU A 237 -9.96 13.62 -26.07
CA LEU A 237 -9.67 13.09 -24.74
C LEU A 237 -10.47 13.91 -23.72
N THR A 238 -11.41 13.26 -23.06
CA THR A 238 -12.25 13.96 -22.07
C THR A 238 -12.17 13.22 -20.74
N PRO A 239 -11.42 13.76 -19.76
CA PRO A 239 -11.46 13.24 -18.40
C PRO A 239 -12.78 13.69 -17.74
N LEU A 240 -13.44 12.74 -17.10
CA LEU A 240 -14.65 12.96 -16.31
C LEU A 240 -14.33 12.64 -14.86
N PHE A 241 -14.68 13.55 -13.99
CA PHE A 241 -14.56 13.41 -12.55
C PHE A 241 -15.95 13.24 -11.94
N PRO A 242 -16.08 12.52 -10.79
CA PRO A 242 -17.34 12.47 -10.09
C PRO A 242 -17.79 13.88 -9.72
N ASN A 243 -19.07 14.16 -9.94
CA ASN A 243 -19.67 15.35 -9.35
C ASN A 243 -19.99 15.05 -7.88
N SER A 244 -19.47 15.87 -6.95
CA SER A 244 -19.70 15.74 -5.51
C SER A 244 -21.18 15.67 -5.13
N ASP A 245 -22.05 16.29 -5.94
CA ASP A 245 -23.50 16.32 -5.71
C ASP A 245 -24.19 14.99 -5.99
N TYR A 246 -23.52 14.08 -6.72
CA TYR A 246 -24.04 12.75 -7.09
C TYR A 246 -23.23 11.58 -6.54
N ALA A 247 -22.13 11.83 -5.85
CA ALA A 247 -21.17 10.81 -5.41
C ALA A 247 -21.36 10.33 -3.96
N SER A 248 -22.51 10.61 -3.33
CA SER A 248 -22.84 10.10 -2.00
C SER A 248 -23.59 8.77 -2.12
N PHE A 249 -22.87 7.66 -2.18
CA PHE A 249 -23.37 6.31 -1.95
C PHE A 249 -22.72 5.69 -0.74
#